data_af58ef4441a7272ef42cf25463bfc2d6
#
_entry.id   af58ef4441a7272ef42cf25463bfc2d6
#
_cell.length_a   1.000
_cell.length_b   1.000
_cell.length_c   1.000
_cell.angle_alpha   90.00
_cell.angle_beta   90.00
_cell.angle_gamma   90.00
#
_symmetry.space_group_name_H-M   'P 1'
#
loop_
_entity.id
_entity.type
_entity.pdbx_description
1 polymer ?
#
loop_
_entity_poly.entity_id
_entity_poly.type
_entity_poly.pdbx_seq_one_letter_code
_entity_poly.pdbx_strand_id
1 'polypeptide(L)'
;MDNSFVQSERERRLKMWDEINLISQERLLKSEDVRRIGCYGSARGVWRDAAKTTGHLTDSGNGVCIGVLSVGRYDDNIDGGSGTYDYPSTDSKGYDEGDIDSLRSALALDLPVFLIQNLNTKGEVVTKKAPYRRVDLIRFLDHSPAGRFLVFTSSLEGKSDYVLPKDVTPSCFKKEN
;
A
#
# COMPACT_ATOMS: atom_id res chain seq x y z
N MET A 1 11.18 -12.41 -15.20
CA MET A 1 10.28 -12.78 -14.08
C MET A 1 9.03 -13.43 -14.65
N ASP A 2 8.64 -14.50 -14.06
CA ASP A 2 7.46 -15.24 -14.51
C ASP A 2 6.20 -14.48 -14.11
N ASN A 3 5.39 -14.08 -15.10
CA ASN A 3 4.15 -13.35 -14.88
C ASN A 3 3.12 -14.16 -14.06
N SER A 4 3.25 -15.48 -14.00
CA SER A 4 2.32 -16.32 -13.23
C SER A 4 2.44 -16.07 -11.73
N PHE A 5 3.63 -15.80 -11.22
CA PHE A 5 3.83 -15.47 -9.80
C PHE A 5 3.23 -14.11 -9.46
N VAL A 6 3.40 -13.14 -10.35
CA VAL A 6 2.82 -11.80 -10.16
C VAL A 6 1.30 -11.89 -10.18
N GLN A 7 0.74 -12.65 -11.11
CA GLN A 7 -0.72 -12.82 -11.21
C GLN A 7 -1.28 -13.52 -9.96
N SER A 8 -0.61 -14.58 -9.49
CA SER A 8 -0.99 -15.27 -8.26
C SER A 8 -0.97 -14.36 -7.05
N GLU A 9 0.05 -13.50 -6.95
CA GLU A 9 0.15 -12.54 -5.86
C GLU A 9 -0.96 -11.49 -5.92
N ARG A 10 -1.28 -11.02 -7.12
CA ARG A 10 -2.39 -10.09 -7.33
C ARG A 10 -3.71 -10.71 -6.86
N GLU A 11 -3.97 -11.94 -7.25
CA GLU A 11 -5.16 -12.67 -6.84
C GLU A 11 -5.22 -12.87 -5.34
N ARG A 12 -4.09 -13.17 -4.71
CA ARG A 12 -4.00 -13.32 -3.25
C ARG A 12 -4.39 -12.01 -2.55
N ARG A 13 -3.87 -10.89 -3.03
CA ARG A 13 -4.17 -9.57 -2.47
C ARG A 13 -5.64 -9.18 -2.67
N LEU A 14 -6.21 -9.52 -3.80
CA LEU A 14 -7.63 -9.26 -4.06
C LEU A 14 -8.54 -10.11 -3.16
N LYS A 15 -8.14 -11.32 -2.83
CA LYS A 15 -8.87 -12.14 -1.84
C LYS A 15 -8.80 -11.51 -0.45
N MET A 16 -7.66 -10.98 -0.06
CA MET A 16 -7.52 -10.22 1.20
C MET A 16 -8.48 -9.02 1.19
N TRP A 17 -8.56 -8.33 0.06
CA TRP A 17 -9.47 -7.19 -0.10
C TRP A 17 -10.93 -7.59 0.06
N ASP A 18 -11.33 -8.73 -0.49
CA ASP A 18 -12.68 -9.27 -0.32
C ASP A 18 -12.99 -9.55 1.15
N GLU A 19 -12.05 -10.13 1.90
CA GLU A 19 -12.22 -10.36 3.34
C GLU A 19 -12.36 -9.05 4.11
N ILE A 20 -11.56 -8.05 3.78
CA ILE A 20 -11.63 -6.71 4.38
C ILE A 20 -13.03 -6.13 4.18
N ASN A 21 -13.55 -6.21 2.95
CA ASN A 21 -14.86 -5.67 2.62
C ASN A 21 -16.00 -6.40 3.34
N LEU A 22 -15.91 -7.72 3.48
CA LEU A 22 -16.92 -8.50 4.20
C LEU A 22 -17.01 -8.08 5.67
N ILE A 23 -15.86 -7.93 6.32
CA ILE A 23 -15.84 -7.49 7.72
C ILE A 23 -16.36 -6.05 7.85
N SER A 24 -15.93 -5.18 6.94
CA SER A 24 -16.29 -3.76 6.97
C SER A 24 -17.78 -3.50 6.79
N GLN A 25 -18.49 -4.42 6.16
CA GLN A 25 -19.95 -4.33 6.03
C GLN A 25 -20.68 -4.52 7.36
N GLU A 26 -20.05 -5.19 8.32
CA GLU A 26 -20.69 -5.54 9.58
C GLU A 26 -20.17 -4.73 10.77
N ARG A 27 -18.92 -4.32 10.75
CA ARG A 27 -18.28 -3.61 11.85
C ARG A 27 -16.99 -2.90 11.40
N LEU A 28 -16.45 -2.06 12.26
CA LEU A 28 -15.15 -1.46 12.02
C LEU A 28 -14.05 -2.52 12.15
N LEU A 29 -13.02 -2.40 11.31
CA LEU A 29 -11.86 -3.28 11.34
C LEU A 29 -11.00 -2.97 12.56
N LYS A 30 -10.50 -4.03 13.20
CA LYS A 30 -9.51 -3.95 14.27
C LYS A 30 -8.12 -4.21 13.71
N SER A 31 -7.10 -3.79 14.44
CA SER A 31 -5.71 -4.11 14.05
C SER A 31 -5.47 -5.61 13.93
N GLU A 32 -6.15 -6.40 14.75
CA GLU A 32 -6.07 -7.87 14.72
C GLU A 32 -6.60 -8.45 13.41
N ASP A 33 -7.66 -7.88 12.86
CA ASP A 33 -8.22 -8.31 11.58
C ASP A 33 -7.22 -8.08 10.45
N VAL A 34 -6.62 -6.90 10.42
CA VAL A 34 -5.64 -6.50 9.41
C VAL A 34 -4.41 -7.42 9.46
N ARG A 35 -3.96 -7.74 10.67
CA ARG A 35 -2.81 -8.64 10.87
C ARG A 35 -3.16 -10.08 10.49
N ARG A 36 -4.32 -10.57 10.90
CA ARG A 36 -4.77 -11.93 10.58
C ARG A 36 -4.94 -12.15 9.08
N ILE A 37 -5.49 -11.18 8.39
CA ILE A 37 -5.67 -11.23 6.93
C ILE A 37 -4.31 -11.16 6.22
N GLY A 38 -3.36 -10.44 6.79
CA GLY A 38 -1.99 -10.37 6.28
C GLY A 38 -1.66 -9.12 5.49
N CYS A 39 -2.56 -8.15 5.46
CA CYS A 39 -2.31 -6.91 4.72
C CYS A 39 -1.41 -5.93 5.47
N TYR A 40 -1.21 -6.12 6.76
CA TYR A 40 -0.27 -5.34 7.54
C TYR A 40 0.09 -6.08 8.84
N GLY A 41 1.37 -6.18 9.14
CA GLY A 41 1.85 -6.87 10.34
C GLY A 41 3.10 -6.27 10.96
N SER A 42 3.49 -5.09 10.49
CA SER A 42 4.70 -4.44 10.95
C SER A 42 4.42 -3.46 12.09
N ALA A 43 5.42 -3.22 12.94
CA ALA A 43 5.41 -2.10 13.87
C ALA A 43 5.87 -0.80 13.18
N ARG A 44 6.27 -0.88 11.92
CA ARG A 44 6.79 0.22 11.12
C ARG A 44 5.76 0.61 10.06
N GLY A 45 6.01 1.71 9.36
CA GLY A 45 5.06 2.23 8.38
C GLY A 45 4.85 1.36 7.13
N VAL A 46 5.78 0.46 6.82
CA VAL A 46 5.72 -0.37 5.62
C VAL A 46 5.74 -1.84 6.01
N TRP A 47 4.78 -2.61 5.51
CA TRP A 47 4.73 -4.06 5.66
C TRP A 47 5.06 -4.73 4.33
N ARG A 48 6.12 -5.48 4.29
CA ARG A 48 6.64 -6.10 3.07
C ARG A 48 6.59 -7.62 3.02
N ASP A 49 6.29 -8.29 4.14
CA ASP A 49 6.22 -9.75 4.25
C ASP A 49 7.30 -10.44 3.40
N ALA A 50 8.55 -10.13 3.71
CA ALA A 50 9.69 -10.56 2.89
C ALA A 50 9.73 -12.08 2.69
N ALA A 51 9.31 -12.84 3.70
CA ALA A 51 9.30 -14.30 3.63
C ALA A 51 8.41 -14.84 2.51
N LYS A 52 7.28 -14.19 2.24
CA LYS A 52 6.32 -14.63 1.23
C LYS A 52 6.55 -14.01 -0.14
N THR A 53 7.20 -12.86 -0.19
CA THR A 53 7.33 -12.08 -1.42
C THR A 53 8.72 -12.13 -2.06
N THR A 54 9.74 -12.58 -1.31
CA THR A 54 11.08 -12.75 -1.85
C THR A 54 11.20 -14.08 -2.61
N GLY A 55 12.02 -14.10 -3.64
CA GLY A 55 12.35 -15.30 -4.41
C GLY A 55 11.45 -15.51 -5.61
N HIS A 56 10.16 -15.33 -5.48
CA HIS A 56 9.20 -15.51 -6.58
C HIS A 56 8.86 -14.21 -7.28
N LEU A 57 8.81 -13.12 -6.54
CA LEU A 57 8.41 -11.81 -7.04
C LEU A 57 9.60 -10.87 -7.22
N THR A 58 10.62 -11.03 -6.42
CA THR A 58 11.84 -10.22 -6.49
C THR A 58 13.01 -11.03 -5.94
N ASP A 59 14.21 -10.76 -6.46
CA ASP A 59 15.45 -11.34 -5.93
C ASP A 59 15.94 -10.56 -4.70
N SER A 60 15.37 -9.39 -4.45
CA SER A 60 15.72 -8.59 -3.28
C SER A 60 15.22 -9.26 -2.00
N GLY A 61 16.09 -9.40 -1.01
CA GLY A 61 15.72 -9.89 0.32
C GLY A 61 14.75 -8.97 1.07
N ASN A 62 14.47 -7.78 0.55
CA ASN A 62 13.51 -6.85 1.13
C ASN A 62 12.06 -7.19 0.83
N GLY A 63 11.82 -8.07 -0.14
CA GLY A 63 10.47 -8.44 -0.55
C GLY A 63 9.72 -7.34 -1.29
N VAL A 64 8.41 -7.48 -1.36
CA VAL A 64 7.52 -6.55 -2.05
C VAL A 64 6.50 -6.01 -1.06
N CYS A 65 6.31 -4.71 -1.02
CA CYS A 65 5.36 -4.06 -0.12
C CYS A 65 3.95 -4.62 -0.30
N ILE A 66 3.29 -4.94 0.81
CA ILE A 66 1.89 -5.37 0.85
C ILE A 66 0.99 -4.27 1.39
N GLY A 67 1.41 -3.60 2.47
CA GLY A 67 0.61 -2.59 3.12
C GLY A 67 1.46 -1.45 3.67
N VAL A 68 0.85 -0.28 3.74
CA VAL A 68 1.48 0.92 4.30
C VAL A 68 0.54 1.56 5.31
N LEU A 69 1.10 2.05 6.40
CA LEU A 69 0.35 2.78 7.41
C LEU A 69 0.56 4.27 7.19
N SER A 70 -0.53 4.97 6.91
CA SER A 70 -0.53 6.42 6.81
C SER A 70 -0.78 7.03 8.19
N VAL A 71 0.13 7.85 8.64
CA VAL A 71 0.06 8.51 9.96
C VAL A 71 -0.24 10.01 9.84
N GLY A 72 -0.91 10.40 8.78
CA GLY A 72 -1.35 11.78 8.59
C GLY A 72 -0.27 12.75 8.12
N ARG A 73 0.91 12.25 7.75
CA ARG A 73 1.96 13.06 7.13
C ARG A 73 1.72 13.28 5.64
N TYR A 74 0.75 12.56 5.12
CA TYR A 74 0.52 12.46 3.69
C TYR A 74 -0.74 13.23 3.37
N ASP A 75 -0.67 13.96 2.31
CA ASP A 75 -1.82 14.63 1.75
C ASP A 75 -2.70 13.56 1.10
N ASP A 76 -3.32 12.75 1.95
CA ASP A 76 -4.14 11.62 1.51
C ASP A 76 -5.46 12.13 1.00
N ASN A 77 -5.45 12.59 -0.24
CA ASN A 77 -6.70 12.92 -0.90
C ASN A 77 -7.33 11.64 -1.47
N ILE A 78 -7.55 10.67 -0.58
CA ILE A 78 -8.14 9.38 -0.94
C ILE A 78 -9.50 9.55 -1.56
N ASP A 79 -10.27 10.52 -1.07
CA ASP A 79 -11.60 10.82 -1.60
C ASP A 79 -11.53 11.39 -3.02
N GLY A 80 -10.38 11.94 -3.41
CA GLY A 80 -10.12 12.38 -4.78
C GLY A 80 -9.58 11.27 -5.68
N GLY A 81 -9.40 10.08 -5.16
CA GLY A 81 -8.92 8.92 -5.92
C GLY A 81 -7.42 8.87 -6.15
N SER A 82 -6.65 9.84 -5.68
CA SER A 82 -5.19 9.84 -5.81
C SER A 82 -4.54 10.54 -4.62
N GLY A 83 -3.26 10.30 -4.45
CA GLY A 83 -2.50 10.92 -3.36
C GLY A 83 -1.01 10.61 -3.48
N THR A 84 -0.27 11.00 -2.45
CA THR A 84 1.16 10.72 -2.35
C THR A 84 1.47 10.00 -1.05
N TYR A 85 2.47 9.15 -1.09
CA TYR A 85 2.99 8.45 0.07
C TYR A 85 4.48 8.75 0.20
N ASP A 86 4.87 9.42 1.28
CA ASP A 86 6.27 9.78 1.51
C ASP A 86 7.10 8.55 1.85
N TYR A 87 8.33 8.50 1.34
CA TYR A 87 9.27 7.48 1.73
C TYR A 87 9.61 7.63 3.23
N PRO A 88 9.79 6.51 3.93
CA PRO A 88 10.20 6.57 5.33
C PRO A 88 11.55 7.30 5.47
N SER A 89 11.68 8.07 6.54
CA SER A 89 12.91 8.80 6.87
C SER A 89 13.09 8.76 8.40
N THR A 90 13.37 7.56 8.91
CA THR A 90 13.43 7.33 10.36
C THR A 90 14.83 7.39 10.92
N ASP A 91 15.86 7.65 10.09
CA ASP A 91 17.27 7.61 10.44
C ASP A 91 17.77 6.25 10.98
N SER A 92 16.92 5.23 10.88
CA SER A 92 17.29 3.87 11.29
C SER A 92 18.14 3.23 10.21
N LYS A 93 19.35 2.78 10.57
CA LYS A 93 20.32 2.25 9.63
C LYS A 93 19.78 1.08 8.81
N GLY A 94 19.69 1.25 7.50
CA GLY A 94 19.34 0.20 6.54
C GLY A 94 17.86 -0.14 6.44
N TYR A 95 17.03 0.24 7.40
CA TYR A 95 15.60 -0.11 7.39
C TYR A 95 14.81 0.69 6.36
N ASP A 96 15.08 1.98 6.27
CA ASP A 96 14.38 2.84 5.31
C ASP A 96 14.67 2.41 3.88
N GLU A 97 15.91 2.07 3.57
CA GLU A 97 16.30 1.61 2.24
C GLU A 97 15.57 0.32 1.85
N GLY A 98 15.45 -0.62 2.78
CA GLY A 98 14.72 -1.85 2.56
C GLY A 98 13.23 -1.63 2.33
N ASP A 99 12.63 -0.73 3.08
CA ASP A 99 11.24 -0.36 2.90
C ASP A 99 11.02 0.34 1.56
N ILE A 100 11.89 1.29 1.20
CA ILE A 100 11.83 1.99 -0.09
C ILE A 100 11.97 1.00 -1.25
N ASP A 101 12.89 0.06 -1.14
CA ASP A 101 13.08 -0.97 -2.15
C ASP A 101 11.81 -1.81 -2.33
N SER A 102 11.19 -2.21 -1.23
CA SER A 102 9.94 -2.99 -1.28
C SER A 102 8.77 -2.21 -1.90
N LEU A 103 8.69 -0.91 -1.62
CA LEU A 103 7.70 -0.01 -2.22
C LEU A 103 7.91 0.10 -3.73
N ARG A 104 9.15 0.29 -4.15
CA ARG A 104 9.49 0.38 -5.58
C ARG A 104 9.24 -0.93 -6.30
N SER A 105 9.44 -2.06 -5.64
CA SER A 105 9.10 -3.37 -6.21
C SER A 105 7.60 -3.50 -6.45
N ALA A 106 6.77 -3.06 -5.52
CA ALA A 106 5.31 -3.06 -5.70
C ALA A 106 4.89 -2.19 -6.89
N LEU A 107 5.54 -1.03 -7.05
CA LEU A 107 5.31 -0.17 -8.21
C LEU A 107 5.72 -0.87 -9.51
N ALA A 108 6.92 -1.44 -9.56
CA ALA A 108 7.45 -2.07 -10.76
C ALA A 108 6.61 -3.27 -11.20
N LEU A 109 6.10 -4.04 -10.25
CA LEU A 109 5.25 -5.21 -10.51
C LEU A 109 3.77 -4.87 -10.68
N ASP A 110 3.43 -3.60 -10.45
CA ASP A 110 2.05 -3.12 -10.54
C ASP A 110 1.07 -3.94 -9.67
N LEU A 111 1.48 -4.21 -8.45
CA LEU A 111 0.65 -4.93 -7.49
C LEU A 111 -0.16 -3.96 -6.64
N PRO A 112 -1.41 -4.30 -6.32
CA PRO A 112 -2.18 -3.49 -5.40
C PRO A 112 -1.57 -3.53 -3.98
N VAL A 113 -1.69 -2.43 -3.27
CA VAL A 113 -1.13 -2.25 -1.93
C VAL A 113 -2.25 -1.76 -1.01
N PHE A 114 -2.25 -2.22 0.24
CA PHE A 114 -3.23 -1.79 1.23
C PHE A 114 -2.75 -0.52 1.92
N LEU A 115 -3.58 0.52 1.86
CA LEU A 115 -3.36 1.76 2.60
C LEU A 115 -4.16 1.71 3.89
N ILE A 116 -3.47 1.77 5.01
CA ILE A 116 -4.06 1.57 6.32
C ILE A 116 -3.99 2.88 7.10
N GLN A 117 -5.12 3.27 7.69
CA GLN A 117 -5.23 4.46 8.52
C GLN A 117 -5.86 4.09 9.86
N ASN A 118 -5.48 4.82 10.91
CA ASN A 118 -6.05 4.64 12.22
C ASN A 118 -7.42 5.32 12.30
N LEU A 119 -8.38 4.64 12.91
CA LEU A 119 -9.71 5.18 13.16
C LEU A 119 -9.99 5.19 14.66
N ASN A 120 -10.61 6.28 15.14
CA ASN A 120 -11.12 6.35 16.51
C ASN A 120 -12.44 5.56 16.63
N THR A 121 -13.04 5.57 17.82
CA THR A 121 -14.29 4.85 18.09
C THR A 121 -15.49 5.39 17.30
N LYS A 122 -15.39 6.60 16.78
CA LYS A 122 -16.41 7.22 15.93
C LYS A 122 -16.22 6.93 14.44
N GLY A 123 -15.16 6.18 14.09
CA GLY A 123 -14.85 5.89 12.69
C GLY A 123 -14.16 7.04 11.95
N GLU A 124 -13.60 7.99 12.65
CA GLU A 124 -12.87 9.11 12.07
C GLU A 124 -11.38 8.79 11.97
N VAL A 125 -10.74 9.19 10.87
CA VAL A 125 -9.29 9.03 10.67
C VAL A 125 -8.55 9.91 11.66
N VAL A 126 -7.61 9.31 12.38
CA VAL A 126 -6.76 10.01 13.34
C VAL A 126 -5.30 9.62 13.12
N THR A 127 -4.39 10.49 13.54
CA THR A 127 -2.94 10.27 13.41
C THR A 127 -2.34 9.55 14.62
N LYS A 128 -3.13 9.38 15.66
CA LYS A 128 -2.69 8.76 16.92
C LYS A 128 -3.00 7.27 16.91
N LYS A 129 -2.42 6.54 17.88
CA LYS A 129 -2.81 5.17 18.17
C LYS A 129 -4.33 5.12 18.43
N ALA A 130 -5.01 4.20 17.77
CA ALA A 130 -6.46 4.11 17.80
C ALA A 130 -6.90 2.64 17.73
N PRO A 131 -8.15 2.32 18.17
CA PRO A 131 -8.59 0.93 18.25
C PRO A 131 -8.96 0.30 16.92
N TYR A 132 -9.27 1.12 15.89
CA TYR A 132 -9.78 0.62 14.63
C TYR A 132 -8.90 1.03 13.46
N ARG A 133 -9.18 0.43 12.31
CA ARG A 133 -8.43 0.68 11.07
C ARG A 133 -9.37 0.91 9.90
N ARG A 134 -9.00 1.86 9.04
CA ARG A 134 -9.55 1.99 7.70
C ARG A 134 -8.53 1.38 6.75
N VAL A 135 -9.02 0.56 5.81
CA VAL A 135 -8.18 -0.06 4.80
C VAL A 135 -8.73 0.30 3.43
N ASP A 136 -7.87 0.85 2.59
CA ASP A 136 -8.18 1.11 1.19
C ASP A 136 -7.20 0.33 0.33
N LEU A 137 -7.64 -0.06 -0.86
CA LEU A 137 -6.77 -0.69 -1.84
C LEU A 137 -6.28 0.38 -2.80
N ILE A 138 -4.97 0.52 -2.91
CA ILE A 138 -4.33 1.52 -3.77
C ILE A 138 -3.39 0.85 -4.76
N ARG A 139 -2.97 1.61 -5.74
CA ARG A 139 -1.99 1.22 -6.74
C ARG A 139 -0.98 2.35 -6.89
N PHE A 140 0.30 2.02 -6.88
CA PHE A 140 1.34 3.01 -7.13
C PHE A 140 1.43 3.29 -8.63
N LEU A 141 1.56 4.56 -8.98
CA LEU A 141 1.65 5.02 -10.37
C LEU A 141 3.06 5.44 -10.75
N ASP A 142 3.79 6.05 -9.83
CA ASP A 142 5.14 6.55 -10.06
C ASP A 142 5.83 6.84 -8.73
N HIS A 143 7.15 7.03 -8.79
CA HIS A 143 7.93 7.50 -7.66
C HIS A 143 8.75 8.73 -8.02
N SER A 144 8.96 9.58 -7.05
CA SER A 144 9.85 10.74 -7.19
C SER A 144 11.08 10.54 -6.30
N PRO A 145 12.25 10.20 -6.85
CA PRO A 145 13.45 10.03 -6.03
C PRO A 145 13.87 11.34 -5.36
N ALA A 146 13.77 12.47 -6.08
CA ALA A 146 14.13 13.78 -5.55
C ALA A 146 13.16 14.26 -4.47
N GLY A 147 11.86 14.03 -4.66
CA GLY A 147 10.83 14.39 -3.69
C GLY A 147 10.62 13.36 -2.60
N ARG A 148 11.19 12.17 -2.76
CA ARG A 148 11.12 11.04 -1.82
C ARG A 148 9.69 10.63 -1.51
N PHE A 149 8.89 10.42 -2.56
CA PHE A 149 7.51 9.97 -2.41
C PHE A 149 7.07 9.09 -3.58
N LEU A 150 5.96 8.38 -3.35
CA LEU A 150 5.22 7.63 -4.37
C LEU A 150 3.90 8.33 -4.64
N VAL A 151 3.47 8.25 -5.89
CA VAL A 151 2.11 8.68 -6.28
C VAL A 151 1.23 7.45 -6.36
N PHE A 152 0.03 7.52 -5.82
CA PHE A 152 -0.90 6.40 -5.85
C PHE A 152 -2.30 6.83 -6.31
N THR A 153 -3.09 5.84 -6.71
CA THR A 153 -4.52 6.00 -6.99
C THR A 153 -5.32 4.91 -6.28
N SER A 154 -6.54 5.26 -5.88
CA SER A 154 -7.48 4.31 -5.28
C SER A 154 -8.51 3.78 -6.28
N SER A 155 -8.35 4.09 -7.58
CA SER A 155 -9.35 3.81 -8.61
C SER A 155 -9.33 2.39 -9.17
N LEU A 156 -8.76 1.45 -8.46
CA LEU A 156 -8.70 0.05 -8.89
C LEU A 156 -10.05 -0.67 -8.89
N GLU A 157 -10.92 -0.31 -8.00
CA GLU A 157 -12.22 -0.96 -7.79
C GLU A 157 -12.12 -2.48 -7.67
N GLY A 158 -11.00 -2.99 -7.15
CA GLY A 158 -10.78 -4.42 -6.99
C GLY A 158 -10.61 -5.22 -8.26
N LYS A 159 -10.39 -4.58 -9.41
CA LYS A 159 -10.21 -5.26 -10.70
C LYS A 159 -8.75 -5.62 -10.92
N SER A 160 -8.50 -6.90 -11.14
CA SER A 160 -7.16 -7.42 -11.43
C SER A 160 -6.67 -7.07 -12.83
N ASP A 161 -7.58 -6.71 -13.73
CA ASP A 161 -7.29 -6.38 -15.11
C ASP A 161 -7.12 -4.87 -15.36
N TYR A 162 -7.01 -4.09 -14.30
CA TYR A 162 -6.80 -2.65 -14.42
C TYR A 162 -5.49 -2.37 -15.14
N VAL A 163 -5.55 -1.55 -16.17
CA VAL A 163 -4.39 -1.11 -16.94
C VAL A 163 -4.27 0.40 -16.80
N LEU A 164 -3.06 0.87 -16.44
CA LEU A 164 -2.79 2.28 -16.38
C LEU A 164 -2.94 2.89 -17.78
N PRO A 165 -3.75 3.95 -17.96
CA PRO A 165 -3.86 4.63 -19.24
C PRO A 165 -2.48 5.11 -19.72
N LYS A 166 -2.17 4.85 -20.99
CA LYS A 166 -0.85 5.16 -21.57
C LYS A 166 -0.55 6.66 -21.62
N ASP A 167 -1.56 7.47 -21.60
CA ASP A 167 -1.48 8.93 -21.65
C ASP A 167 -1.34 9.56 -20.26
N VAL A 168 -1.51 8.78 -19.21
CA VAL A 168 -1.26 9.23 -17.84
C VAL A 168 0.23 9.09 -17.56
N THR A 169 0.95 10.18 -17.67
CA THR A 169 2.38 10.19 -17.36
C THR A 169 2.59 10.68 -15.94
N PRO A 170 3.67 10.22 -15.28
CA PRO A 170 3.99 10.66 -13.93
C PRO A 170 4.09 12.18 -13.77
N SER A 171 4.48 12.88 -14.84
CA SER A 171 4.57 14.33 -14.85
C SER A 171 3.22 15.03 -14.69
N CYS A 172 2.12 14.34 -15.01
CA CYS A 172 0.77 14.89 -14.82
C CYS A 172 0.43 15.05 -13.34
N PHE A 173 0.96 14.18 -12.50
CA PHE A 173 0.72 14.22 -11.06
C PHE A 173 1.64 15.21 -10.34
N LYS A 174 2.79 15.54 -10.95
CA LYS A 174 3.75 16.47 -10.36
C LYS A 174 3.33 17.93 -10.45
N LYS A 175 2.38 18.24 -11.31
CA LYS A 175 1.91 19.62 -11.54
C LYS A 175 0.75 20.04 -10.64
N GLU A 176 0.13 19.08 -9.97
CA GLU A 176 -1.03 19.32 -9.12
C GLU A 176 -0.69 19.46 -7.64
N ASN A 177 0.58 19.34 -7.30
CA ASN A 177 1.06 19.45 -5.92
C ASN A 177 1.73 20.80 -5.69
#